data_1b1d62de279a9fb32775ba05997c9a23
#
_entry.id   1b1d62de279a9fb32775ba05997c9a23
#
_cell.length_a   1.000
_cell.length_b   1.000
_cell.length_c   1.000
_cell.angle_alpha   90.00
_cell.angle_beta   90.00
_cell.angle_gamma   90.00
#
_symmetry.space_group_name_H-M   'P 1'
#
loop_
_entity.id
_entity.type
_entity.pdbx_description
1 polymer ?
#
loop_
_entity_poly.entity_id
_entity_poly.type
_entity_poly.pdbx_seq_one_letter_code
_entity_poly.pdbx_strand_id
1 'polypeptide(L)'
;MKIGVDIDDTMAQTTNYLMPLAIKFDKDILHKNGIVDSTKDLPRCFDWNNDELRLFFRTVFENEVLNIPPMDEVKKVIKKLKEDGNHIIIISSRNNIQLSNPYDITQKWLSINEIEFDKLIVNAKYKGPVVEEKKLIY
;
A
#
# COMPACT_ATOMS: atom_id res chain seq x y z
N MET A 1 1.80 -14.49 19.85
CA MET A 1 2.63 -13.30 19.56
C MET A 1 1.84 -12.33 18.72
N LYS A 2 2.06 -11.06 18.89
CA LYS A 2 1.48 -10.02 18.01
C LYS A 2 2.46 -9.72 16.88
N ILE A 3 1.99 -9.79 15.64
CA ILE A 3 2.81 -9.57 14.45
C ILE A 3 2.22 -8.43 13.65
N GLY A 4 3.01 -7.38 13.42
CA GLY A 4 2.65 -6.27 12.55
C GLY A 4 3.12 -6.53 11.13
N VAL A 5 2.26 -6.27 10.14
CA VAL A 5 2.56 -6.48 8.72
C VAL A 5 2.17 -5.25 7.93
N ASP A 6 3.07 -4.74 7.11
CA ASP A 6 2.82 -3.65 6.19
C ASP A 6 2.10 -4.14 4.92
N ILE A 7 1.51 -3.25 4.15
CA ILE A 7 0.77 -3.61 2.93
C ILE A 7 1.57 -3.31 1.67
N ASP A 8 1.78 -2.03 1.38
CA ASP A 8 2.32 -1.63 0.08
C ASP A 8 3.77 -2.10 -0.08
N ASP A 9 4.01 -2.85 -1.15
CA ASP A 9 5.28 -3.51 -1.49
C ASP A 9 5.74 -4.56 -0.46
N THR A 10 4.87 -4.95 0.44
CA THR A 10 5.08 -6.06 1.39
C THR A 10 4.09 -7.18 1.14
N MET A 11 2.79 -6.90 1.24
CA MET A 11 1.72 -7.86 0.91
C MET A 11 1.10 -7.59 -0.45
N ALA A 12 1.10 -6.35 -0.91
CA ALA A 12 0.55 -5.92 -2.19
C ALA A 12 1.67 -5.51 -3.13
N GLN A 13 1.57 -5.89 -4.41
CA GLN A 13 2.53 -5.51 -5.45
C GLN A 13 2.26 -4.09 -5.96
N THR A 14 2.25 -3.13 -5.05
CA THR A 14 1.80 -1.76 -5.29
C THR A 14 2.64 -1.05 -6.34
N THR A 15 3.95 -0.98 -6.15
CA THR A 15 4.86 -0.29 -7.08
C THR A 15 4.85 -0.96 -8.46
N ASN A 16 4.95 -2.28 -8.52
CA ASN A 16 4.92 -3.00 -9.80
C ASN A 16 3.64 -2.74 -10.59
N TYR A 17 2.51 -2.72 -9.89
CA TYR A 17 1.21 -2.51 -10.54
C TYR A 17 1.02 -1.06 -10.98
N LEU A 18 1.38 -0.10 -10.14
CA LEU A 18 1.13 1.32 -10.39
C LEU A 18 2.15 1.97 -11.30
N MET A 19 3.38 1.48 -11.39
CA MET A 19 4.44 2.14 -12.16
C MET A 19 4.07 2.37 -13.63
N PRO A 20 3.56 1.38 -14.38
CA PRO A 20 3.13 1.62 -15.76
C PRO A 20 2.01 2.66 -15.86
N LEU A 21 1.09 2.66 -14.90
CA LEU A 21 -0.01 3.62 -14.85
C LEU A 21 0.49 5.02 -14.51
N ALA A 22 1.49 5.12 -13.64
CA ALA A 22 2.13 6.40 -13.28
C ALA A 22 2.88 7.00 -14.47
N ILE A 23 3.60 6.18 -15.22
CA ILE A 23 4.32 6.61 -16.42
C ILE A 23 3.33 7.15 -17.45
N LYS A 24 2.21 6.45 -17.66
CA LYS A 24 1.15 6.90 -18.56
C LYS A 24 0.51 8.20 -18.12
N PHE A 25 0.21 8.31 -16.81
CA PHE A 25 -0.36 9.52 -16.21
C PHE A 25 0.59 10.72 -16.40
N ASP A 26 1.87 10.54 -16.14
CA ASP A 26 2.90 11.57 -16.30
C ASP A 26 2.93 12.09 -17.75
N LYS A 27 2.89 11.18 -18.71
CA LYS A 27 2.96 11.51 -20.14
C LYS A 27 1.65 12.09 -20.66
N ASP A 28 0.55 11.38 -20.48
CA ASP A 28 -0.73 11.66 -21.13
C ASP A 28 -1.55 12.74 -20.44
N ILE A 29 -1.46 12.84 -19.12
CA ILE A 29 -2.22 13.80 -18.32
C ILE A 29 -1.39 15.02 -17.97
N LEU A 30 -0.18 14.81 -17.45
CA LEU A 30 0.69 15.92 -17.01
C LEU A 30 1.58 16.46 -18.13
N HIS A 31 1.71 15.74 -19.24
CA HIS A 31 2.59 16.12 -20.37
C HIS A 31 4.03 16.34 -19.95
N LYS A 32 4.54 15.47 -19.06
CA LYS A 32 5.91 15.51 -18.54
C LYS A 32 6.78 14.43 -19.18
N ASN A 33 8.04 14.38 -18.77
CA ASN A 33 9.09 13.61 -19.45
C ASN A 33 9.46 12.30 -18.74
N GLY A 34 8.65 11.83 -17.79
CA GLY A 34 8.86 10.56 -17.11
C GLY A 34 9.69 10.67 -15.85
N ILE A 35 10.34 9.57 -15.49
CA ILE A 35 11.12 9.47 -14.27
C ILE A 35 12.34 10.39 -14.33
N VAL A 36 12.49 11.25 -13.30
CA VAL A 36 13.61 12.18 -13.18
C VAL A 36 14.68 11.68 -12.19
N ASP A 37 14.32 10.78 -11.29
CA ASP A 37 15.24 10.18 -10.34
C ASP A 37 14.85 8.73 -10.05
N SER A 38 15.51 7.79 -10.72
CA SER A 38 15.24 6.36 -10.59
C SER A 38 15.68 5.76 -9.25
N THR A 39 16.37 6.52 -8.42
CA THR A 39 16.77 6.07 -7.08
C THR A 39 15.68 6.26 -6.04
N LYS A 40 14.62 7.01 -6.37
CA LYS A 40 13.51 7.29 -5.48
C LYS A 40 12.29 6.43 -5.76
N ASP A 41 11.49 6.22 -4.73
CA ASP A 41 10.24 5.47 -4.81
C ASP A 41 9.18 6.20 -5.63
N LEU A 42 8.17 5.47 -6.06
CA LEU A 42 6.94 6.03 -6.57
C LEU A 42 6.19 6.74 -5.42
N PRO A 43 5.72 7.98 -5.55
CA PRO A 43 5.76 8.84 -6.77
C PRO A 43 6.94 9.82 -6.82
N ARG A 44 7.84 9.80 -5.86
CA ARG A 44 8.95 10.75 -5.76
C ARG A 44 9.97 10.66 -6.89
N CYS A 45 9.95 9.57 -7.63
CA CYS A 45 10.78 9.40 -8.82
C CYS A 45 10.35 10.31 -9.99
N PHE A 46 9.15 10.89 -9.92
CA PHE A 46 8.64 11.84 -10.91
C PHE A 46 8.79 13.29 -10.43
N ASP A 47 8.73 14.23 -11.37
CA ASP A 47 8.74 15.66 -11.09
C ASP A 47 7.29 16.16 -10.94
N TRP A 48 6.62 15.73 -9.89
CA TRP A 48 5.24 16.11 -9.60
C TRP A 48 5.17 17.07 -8.40
N ASN A 49 4.40 18.15 -8.57
CA ASN A 49 4.07 19.02 -7.44
C ASN A 49 2.94 18.36 -6.59
N ASN A 50 2.59 19.00 -5.49
CA ASN A 50 1.58 18.45 -4.57
C ASN A 50 0.20 18.28 -5.22
N ASP A 51 -0.21 19.18 -6.10
CA ASP A 51 -1.50 19.09 -6.78
C ASP A 51 -1.51 17.92 -7.78
N GLU A 52 -0.42 17.74 -8.51
CA GLU A 52 -0.26 16.65 -9.46
C GLU A 52 -0.21 15.30 -8.73
N LEU A 53 0.46 15.25 -7.60
CA LEU A 53 0.50 14.07 -6.74
C LEU A 53 -0.89 13.69 -6.24
N ARG A 54 -1.66 14.65 -5.76
CA ARG A 54 -3.04 14.43 -5.32
C ARG A 54 -3.94 13.96 -6.46
N LEU A 55 -3.76 14.54 -7.64
CA LEU A 55 -4.51 14.14 -8.83
C LEU A 55 -4.23 12.66 -9.16
N PHE A 56 -2.96 12.25 -9.13
CA PHE A 56 -2.60 10.84 -9.33
C PHE A 56 -3.28 9.93 -8.31
N PHE A 57 -3.22 10.26 -7.04
CA PHE A 57 -3.84 9.44 -6.01
C PHE A 57 -5.35 9.33 -6.20
N ARG A 58 -6.03 10.41 -6.53
CA ARG A 58 -7.49 10.44 -6.69
C ARG A 58 -7.99 9.81 -7.97
N THR A 59 -7.25 9.93 -9.07
CA THR A 59 -7.69 9.44 -10.37
C THR A 59 -7.10 8.09 -10.76
N VAL A 60 -5.94 7.73 -10.25
CA VAL A 60 -5.30 6.47 -10.56
C VAL A 60 -5.31 5.53 -9.36
N PHE A 61 -4.66 5.90 -8.27
CA PHE A 61 -4.51 5.00 -7.13
C PHE A 61 -5.86 4.58 -6.56
N GLU A 62 -6.74 5.53 -6.28
CA GLU A 62 -8.05 5.23 -5.68
C GLU A 62 -8.90 4.31 -6.57
N ASN A 63 -8.83 4.50 -7.88
CA ASN A 63 -9.58 3.66 -8.83
C ASN A 63 -8.95 2.27 -9.03
N GLU A 64 -7.67 2.11 -8.77
CA GLU A 64 -6.93 0.89 -9.07
C GLU A 64 -6.52 0.08 -7.83
N VAL A 65 -6.65 0.65 -6.64
CA VAL A 65 -6.15 0.01 -5.42
C VAL A 65 -6.70 -1.41 -5.20
N LEU A 66 -7.96 -1.64 -5.53
CA LEU A 66 -8.58 -2.97 -5.38
C LEU A 66 -8.06 -3.99 -6.40
N ASN A 67 -7.47 -3.52 -7.49
CA ASN A 67 -6.92 -4.37 -8.55
C ASN A 67 -5.45 -4.73 -8.32
N ILE A 68 -4.81 -4.13 -7.34
CA ILE A 68 -3.40 -4.44 -7.05
C ILE A 68 -3.29 -5.90 -6.60
N PRO A 69 -2.46 -6.72 -7.27
CA PRO A 69 -2.33 -8.12 -6.89
C PRO A 69 -1.58 -8.27 -5.57
N PRO A 70 -1.89 -9.29 -4.78
CA PRO A 70 -1.10 -9.62 -3.60
C PRO A 70 0.26 -10.19 -4.02
N MET A 71 1.24 -10.09 -3.11
CA MET A 71 2.51 -10.82 -3.28
C MET A 71 2.26 -12.32 -3.27
N ASP A 72 3.10 -13.07 -3.99
CA ASP A 72 3.00 -14.53 -4.01
C ASP A 72 3.11 -15.08 -2.59
N GLU A 73 2.31 -16.11 -2.31
CA GLU A 73 2.31 -16.82 -1.03
C GLU A 73 1.83 -16.03 0.20
N VAL A 74 1.50 -14.72 0.08
CA VAL A 74 1.13 -13.91 1.24
C VAL A 74 -0.08 -14.48 1.99
N LYS A 75 -1.10 -14.94 1.27
CA LYS A 75 -2.29 -15.56 1.88
C LYS A 75 -1.92 -16.79 2.71
N LYS A 76 -1.05 -17.65 2.17
CA LYS A 76 -0.58 -18.87 2.85
C LYS A 76 0.25 -18.54 4.09
N VAL A 77 1.16 -17.57 3.97
CA VAL A 77 2.03 -17.17 5.08
C VAL A 77 1.20 -16.61 6.24
N ILE A 78 0.27 -15.71 5.95
CA ILE A 78 -0.60 -15.12 6.98
C ILE A 78 -1.48 -16.20 7.63
N LYS A 79 -2.06 -17.08 6.83
CA LYS A 79 -2.87 -18.19 7.34
C LYS A 79 -2.06 -19.07 8.29
N LYS A 80 -0.84 -19.41 7.91
CA LYS A 80 0.06 -20.23 8.73
C LYS A 80 0.38 -19.53 10.06
N LEU A 81 0.68 -18.24 10.02
CA LEU A 81 0.97 -17.47 11.22
C LEU A 81 -0.22 -17.45 12.18
N LYS A 82 -1.43 -17.32 11.66
CA LYS A 82 -2.63 -17.36 12.49
C LYS A 82 -2.88 -18.76 13.07
N GLU A 83 -2.69 -19.80 12.29
CA GLU A 83 -2.81 -21.19 12.76
C GLU A 83 -1.79 -21.50 13.88
N ASP A 84 -0.63 -20.87 13.85
CA ASP A 84 0.40 -20.98 14.88
C ASP A 84 0.09 -20.14 16.13
N GLY A 85 -1.08 -19.51 16.21
CA GLY A 85 -1.56 -18.77 17.37
C GLY A 85 -1.17 -17.29 17.39
N ASN A 86 -0.67 -16.75 16.31
CA ASN A 86 -0.27 -15.36 16.24
C ASN A 86 -1.45 -14.41 15.98
N HIS A 87 -1.37 -13.21 16.55
CA HIS A 87 -2.31 -12.13 16.34
C HIS A 87 -1.76 -11.20 15.26
N ILE A 88 -2.48 -11.09 14.15
CA ILE A 88 -2.00 -10.36 12.97
C ILE A 88 -2.57 -8.94 12.96
N ILE A 89 -1.67 -7.96 12.93
CA ILE A 89 -2.05 -6.54 12.89
C ILE A 89 -1.49 -5.95 11.59
N ILE A 90 -2.40 -5.50 10.73
CA ILE A 90 -2.02 -4.84 9.49
C ILE A 90 -1.82 -3.36 9.79
N ILE A 91 -0.65 -2.82 9.40
CA ILE A 91 -0.27 -1.44 9.67
C ILE A 91 0.07 -0.76 8.36
N SER A 92 -0.70 0.26 7.98
CA SER A 92 -0.53 0.96 6.72
C SER A 92 -0.42 2.46 6.92
N SER A 93 0.45 3.11 6.14
CA SER A 93 0.55 4.56 6.08
C SER A 93 -0.48 5.21 5.16
N ARG A 94 -1.33 4.41 4.49
CA ARG A 94 -2.40 4.94 3.64
C ARG A 94 -3.25 5.94 4.41
N ASN A 95 -3.53 7.10 3.81
CA ASN A 95 -4.16 8.22 4.49
C ASN A 95 -5.22 8.89 3.61
N ASN A 96 -5.90 9.90 4.15
CA ASN A 96 -6.99 10.61 3.48
C ASN A 96 -6.54 11.50 2.32
N ILE A 97 -5.24 11.75 2.17
CA ILE A 97 -4.70 12.46 1.01
C ILE A 97 -4.68 11.51 -0.20
N GLN A 98 -4.32 10.26 0.04
CA GLN A 98 -4.20 9.24 -0.99
C GLN A 98 -5.55 8.65 -1.40
N LEU A 99 -6.43 8.42 -0.42
CA LEU A 99 -7.69 7.70 -0.60
C LEU A 99 -8.81 8.42 0.14
N SER A 100 -10.02 8.37 -0.42
CA SER A 100 -11.20 8.99 0.21
C SER A 100 -11.56 8.32 1.53
N ASN A 101 -11.44 6.99 1.58
CA ASN A 101 -11.69 6.21 2.78
C ASN A 101 -10.65 5.10 2.90
N PRO A 102 -9.46 5.41 3.44
CA PRO A 102 -8.34 4.46 3.45
C PRO A 102 -8.63 3.20 4.25
N TYR A 103 -9.37 3.28 5.34
CA TYR A 103 -9.70 2.09 6.15
C TYR A 103 -10.60 1.12 5.38
N ASP A 104 -11.72 1.61 4.87
CA ASP A 104 -12.71 0.75 4.22
C ASP A 104 -12.19 0.11 2.95
N ILE A 105 -11.48 0.86 2.11
CA ILE A 105 -10.96 0.33 0.86
C ILE A 105 -9.82 -0.67 1.10
N THR A 106 -9.01 -0.43 2.13
CA THR A 106 -7.94 -1.35 2.51
C THR A 106 -8.49 -2.65 3.09
N GLN A 107 -9.51 -2.55 3.95
CA GLN A 107 -10.21 -3.71 4.48
C GLN A 107 -10.84 -4.53 3.35
N LYS A 108 -11.42 -3.87 2.36
CA LYS A 108 -12.00 -4.52 1.20
C LYS A 108 -10.95 -5.27 0.37
N TRP A 109 -9.78 -4.65 0.15
CA TRP A 109 -8.68 -5.31 -0.54
C TRP A 109 -8.23 -6.59 0.19
N LEU A 110 -8.09 -6.50 1.51
CA LEU A 110 -7.72 -7.65 2.33
C LEU A 110 -8.76 -8.77 2.22
N SER A 111 -10.04 -8.42 2.24
CA SER A 111 -11.15 -9.37 2.11
C SER A 111 -11.18 -10.03 0.74
N ILE A 112 -11.03 -9.26 -0.34
CA ILE A 112 -11.00 -9.78 -1.72
C ILE A 112 -9.88 -10.79 -1.89
N ASN A 113 -8.72 -10.55 -1.28
CA ASN A 113 -7.55 -11.42 -1.39
C ASN A 113 -7.51 -12.50 -0.31
N GLU A 114 -8.58 -12.61 0.48
CA GLU A 114 -8.74 -13.64 1.52
C GLU A 114 -7.58 -13.64 2.53
N ILE A 115 -7.10 -12.46 2.89
CA ILE A 115 -6.06 -12.29 3.90
C ILE A 115 -6.73 -12.11 5.26
N GLU A 116 -6.51 -13.06 6.16
CA GLU A 116 -7.05 -13.02 7.51
C GLU A 116 -6.19 -12.09 8.40
N PHE A 117 -6.85 -11.26 9.19
CA PHE A 117 -6.15 -10.39 10.13
C PHE A 117 -7.03 -10.11 11.35
N ASP A 118 -6.41 -9.68 12.44
CA ASP A 118 -7.10 -9.39 13.68
C ASP A 118 -7.39 -7.90 13.85
N LYS A 119 -6.49 -7.05 13.36
CA LYS A 119 -6.63 -5.59 13.46
C LYS A 119 -6.03 -4.91 12.25
N LEU A 120 -6.67 -3.84 11.79
CA LEU A 120 -6.17 -2.96 10.73
C LEU A 120 -5.96 -1.56 11.29
N ILE A 121 -4.76 -1.01 11.09
CA ILE A 121 -4.41 0.36 11.43
C ILE A 121 -4.00 1.07 10.15
N VAL A 122 -4.67 2.17 9.83
CA VAL A 122 -4.30 3.03 8.69
C VAL A 122 -3.81 4.39 9.19
N ASN A 123 -3.25 5.19 8.29
CA ASN A 123 -2.72 6.52 8.60
C ASN A 123 -1.57 6.49 9.62
N ALA A 124 -0.80 5.42 9.63
CA ALA A 124 0.38 5.30 10.49
C ALA A 124 1.54 6.08 9.86
N LYS A 125 1.84 7.27 10.39
CA LYS A 125 2.89 8.15 9.86
C LYS A 125 4.29 7.56 10.05
N TYR A 126 4.49 6.86 11.16
CA TYR A 126 5.68 6.07 11.42
C TYR A 126 5.28 4.91 12.33
N LYS A 127 6.04 3.82 12.25
CA LYS A 127 5.65 2.57 12.90
C LYS A 127 6.41 2.28 14.20
N GLY A 128 7.29 3.19 14.61
CA GLY A 128 8.10 3.04 15.82
C GLY A 128 7.29 2.71 17.09
N PRO A 129 6.29 3.53 17.48
CA PRO A 129 5.48 3.23 18.66
C PRO A 129 4.69 1.93 18.58
N VAL A 130 4.37 1.50 17.36
CA VAL A 130 3.63 0.26 17.12
C VAL A 130 4.54 -0.95 17.25
N VAL A 131 5.78 -0.87 16.76
CA VAL A 131 6.74 -1.98 16.81
C VAL A 131 7.29 -2.25 18.21
N GLU A 132 7.19 -1.30 19.14
CA GLU A 132 7.53 -1.55 20.55
C GLU A 132 6.68 -2.66 21.15
N GLU A 133 5.43 -2.79 20.70
CA GLU A 133 4.49 -3.79 21.19
C GLU A 133 4.36 -5.00 20.27
N LYS A 134 4.88 -4.92 19.03
CA LYS A 134 4.62 -5.87 17.97
C LYS A 134 5.87 -6.19 17.19
N LYS A 135 5.97 -7.43 16.74
CA LYS A 135 7.00 -7.84 15.79
C LYS A 135 6.54 -7.47 14.39
N LEU A 136 7.36 -6.72 13.64
CA LEU A 136 7.04 -6.30 12.29
C LEU A 136 7.67 -7.25 11.27
N ILE A 137 6.89 -7.63 10.25
CA ILE A 137 7.31 -8.47 9.12
C ILE A 137 7.27 -7.64 7.84
N TYR A 138 8.35 -7.68 7.10
CA TYR A 138 8.46 -7.04 5.79
C TYR A 138 8.76 -8.07 4.71
#